data_2883155c5ea3861a21889e1a8615c978
#
_entry.id   2883155c5ea3861a21889e1a8615c978
#
_cell.length_a   1.000
_cell.length_b   1.000
_cell.length_c   1.000
_cell.angle_alpha   90.00
_cell.angle_beta   90.00
_cell.angle_gamma   90.00
#
_symmetry.space_group_name_H-M   'P 1'
#
loop_
_entity.id
_entity.type
_entity.pdbx_description
1 polymer ?
#
loop_
_entity_poly.entity_id
_entity_poly.type
_entity_poly.pdbx_seq_one_letter_code
_entity_poly.pdbx_strand_id
1 'polypeptide(L)'
;ESRGLGDVYKRQILRCTEKARKTRHIAKILYHWRMHDNSTAANPASKAYCHEAGRKAVEDHLKRLGIPGKVELSKLFGGSRVIYETPGNPLVSIVIPNKDHIDDLDKCVRSLFNVNTYKNIEVIIVENNSTQKETFEYYDSIQKEYSDVRVLMWKSGFNYSAINNFGVKEAKGDYILLLNNDTEMIAPDSISDMLGYCMRPDVGIVGAKLLYPDGTIQHAGVIIGLGGIAGHAFIGLDANQYGYMSRAYLSSDYSAVTA
;
A
#
# COMPACT_ATOMS: atom_id res chain seq x y z
N GLU A 1 -11.85 -33.63 18.76
CA GLU A 1 -11.56 -33.59 17.32
C GLU A 1 -10.30 -32.77 17.06
N SER A 2 -9.30 -33.38 16.49
CA SER A 2 -8.09 -32.70 16.02
C SER A 2 -8.50 -31.79 14.85
N ARG A 3 -8.88 -30.58 15.15
CA ARG A 3 -9.11 -29.52 14.15
C ARG A 3 -7.74 -29.10 13.62
N GLY A 4 -7.44 -29.51 12.43
CA GLY A 4 -6.23 -29.34 11.63
C GLY A 4 -5.10 -28.48 12.16
N LEU A 5 -3.90 -29.00 12.14
CA LEU A 5 -2.69 -28.35 12.69
C LEU A 5 -2.37 -26.95 12.12
N GLY A 6 -2.88 -26.62 10.91
CA GLY A 6 -2.59 -25.33 10.26
C GLY A 6 -3.13 -24.10 11.00
N ASP A 7 -4.33 -24.18 11.57
CA ASP A 7 -4.91 -23.07 12.35
C ASP A 7 -4.35 -23.03 13.78
N VAL A 8 -3.99 -24.17 14.36
CA VAL A 8 -3.37 -24.25 15.68
C VAL A 8 -2.01 -23.55 15.67
N TYR A 9 -1.15 -23.82 14.72
CA TYR A 9 0.16 -23.16 14.63
C TYR A 9 0.03 -21.65 14.39
N LYS A 10 -0.86 -21.24 13.49
CA LYS A 10 -1.09 -19.80 13.25
C LYS A 10 -1.57 -19.09 14.51
N ARG A 11 -2.51 -19.68 15.25
CA ARG A 11 -2.98 -19.16 16.55
C ARG A 11 -1.87 -19.08 17.59
N GLN A 12 -1.04 -20.13 17.67
CA GLN A 12 0.07 -20.17 18.62
C GLN A 12 1.09 -19.09 18.33
N ILE A 13 1.51 -18.94 17.05
CA ILE A 13 2.47 -17.92 16.63
C ILE A 13 1.93 -16.53 16.96
N LEU A 14 0.70 -16.21 16.57
CA LEU A 14 0.09 -14.92 16.85
C LEU A 14 0.05 -14.62 18.35
N ARG A 15 -0.38 -15.58 19.20
CA ARG A 15 -0.40 -15.42 20.65
C ARG A 15 1.00 -15.30 21.27
N CYS A 16 1.99 -16.00 20.72
CA CYS A 16 3.36 -15.90 21.19
C CYS A 16 3.95 -14.53 20.84
N THR A 17 3.74 -14.04 19.61
CA THR A 17 4.25 -12.75 19.16
C THR A 17 3.60 -11.58 19.90
N GLU A 18 2.33 -11.66 20.28
CA GLU A 18 1.66 -10.66 21.13
C GLU A 18 2.37 -10.40 22.46
N LYS A 19 3.11 -11.37 22.98
CA LYS A 19 3.78 -11.31 24.29
C LYS A 19 5.32 -11.34 24.18
N ALA A 20 5.85 -11.57 22.98
CA ALA A 20 7.28 -11.67 22.77
C ALA A 20 7.96 -10.30 22.89
N ARG A 21 8.98 -10.21 23.71
CA ARG A 21 9.81 -8.99 23.81
C ARG A 21 10.81 -8.86 22.66
N LYS A 22 11.17 -9.99 22.04
CA LYS A 22 12.14 -10.05 20.95
C LYS A 22 11.92 -11.29 20.11
N THR A 23 11.93 -11.13 18.80
CA THR A 23 11.96 -12.22 17.83
C THR A 23 13.34 -12.30 17.18
N ARG A 24 13.86 -13.52 16.97
CA ARG A 24 15.13 -13.75 16.28
C ARG A 24 14.91 -14.70 15.11
N HIS A 25 15.43 -14.35 13.97
CA HIS A 25 15.50 -15.21 12.81
C HIS A 25 16.74 -16.09 12.87
N ILE A 26 16.58 -17.39 12.66
CA ILE A 26 17.67 -18.35 12.49
C ILE A 26 17.76 -18.68 11.01
N ALA A 27 18.78 -18.16 10.33
CA ALA A 27 19.00 -18.32 8.89
C ALA A 27 19.55 -19.73 8.55
N LYS A 28 18.83 -20.77 8.98
CA LYS A 28 19.16 -22.18 8.71
C LYS A 28 17.89 -22.97 8.44
N ILE A 29 17.97 -23.97 7.58
CA ILE A 29 16.89 -24.94 7.37
C ILE A 29 16.93 -25.96 8.51
N LEU A 30 16.01 -25.80 9.47
CA LEU A 30 15.95 -26.63 10.67
C LEU A 30 14.73 -27.54 10.72
N TYR A 31 13.80 -27.40 9.75
CA TYR A 31 12.58 -28.16 9.69
C TYR A 31 12.31 -28.63 8.26
N HIS A 32 11.96 -29.91 8.11
CA HIS A 32 11.57 -30.52 6.86
C HIS A 32 10.11 -30.99 6.96
N TRP A 33 9.24 -30.48 6.09
CA TRP A 33 7.85 -30.90 6.05
C TRP A 33 7.70 -32.14 5.16
N ARG A 34 7.31 -33.26 5.75
CA ARG A 34 7.05 -34.49 5.00
C ARG A 34 5.76 -34.32 4.20
N MET A 35 5.86 -34.46 2.88
CA MET A 35 4.70 -34.50 1.99
C MET A 35 4.14 -35.94 1.92
N HIS A 36 2.83 -36.03 1.88
CA HIS A 36 2.08 -37.27 1.60
C HIS A 36 0.75 -36.87 0.94
N ASP A 37 0.06 -37.82 0.29
CA ASP A 37 -1.11 -37.58 -0.57
C ASP A 37 -2.26 -36.84 0.12
N ASN A 38 -2.44 -37.02 1.42
CA ASN A 38 -3.45 -36.34 2.23
C ASN A 38 -2.92 -35.04 2.93
N SER A 39 -1.73 -34.58 2.59
CA SER A 39 -1.21 -33.35 3.17
C SER A 39 -1.72 -32.11 2.42
N THR A 40 -1.92 -31.01 3.13
CA THR A 40 -2.27 -29.72 2.51
C THR A 40 -1.19 -29.18 1.56
N ALA A 41 0.04 -29.68 1.67
CA ALA A 41 1.14 -29.35 0.77
C ALA A 41 0.97 -30.04 -0.61
N ALA A 42 0.39 -31.25 -0.65
CA ALA A 42 0.10 -31.95 -1.89
C ALA A 42 -1.27 -31.56 -2.48
N ASN A 43 -2.28 -31.37 -1.62
CA ASN A 43 -3.63 -31.00 -2.02
C ASN A 43 -4.21 -29.92 -1.07
N PRO A 44 -4.09 -28.63 -1.40
CA PRO A 44 -4.65 -27.53 -0.60
C PRO A 44 -6.16 -27.66 -0.36
N ALA A 45 -6.92 -28.22 -1.32
CA ALA A 45 -8.37 -28.39 -1.22
C ALA A 45 -8.79 -29.46 -0.21
N SER A 46 -7.90 -30.40 0.16
CA SER A 46 -8.20 -31.49 1.10
C SER A 46 -8.60 -31.00 2.50
N LYS A 47 -8.27 -29.76 2.84
CA LYS A 47 -8.55 -29.14 4.14
C LYS A 47 -9.04 -27.69 3.98
N ALA A 48 -10.09 -27.49 3.18
CA ALA A 48 -10.65 -26.14 2.91
C ALA A 48 -10.99 -25.36 4.19
N TYR A 49 -11.39 -26.04 5.28
CA TYR A 49 -11.66 -25.41 6.57
C TYR A 49 -10.44 -24.71 7.18
N CYS A 50 -9.21 -25.11 6.83
CA CYS A 50 -8.00 -24.45 7.33
C CYS A 50 -7.88 -23.01 6.89
N HIS A 51 -8.45 -22.67 5.72
CA HIS A 51 -8.44 -21.32 5.19
C HIS A 51 -9.28 -20.39 6.10
N GLU A 52 -10.52 -20.80 6.39
CA GLU A 52 -11.42 -20.04 7.28
C GLU A 52 -10.92 -20.01 8.74
N ALA A 53 -10.39 -21.13 9.23
CA ALA A 53 -9.80 -21.18 10.57
C ALA A 53 -8.57 -20.25 10.69
N GLY A 54 -7.76 -20.16 9.62
CA GLY A 54 -6.65 -19.20 9.53
C GLY A 54 -7.12 -17.74 9.54
N ARG A 55 -8.20 -17.42 8.81
CA ARG A 55 -8.83 -16.10 8.82
C ARG A 55 -9.31 -15.72 10.23
N LYS A 56 -10.05 -16.63 10.89
CA LYS A 56 -10.51 -16.43 12.28
C LYS A 56 -9.36 -16.26 13.27
N ALA A 57 -8.24 -16.94 13.06
CA ALA A 57 -7.07 -16.78 13.93
C ALA A 57 -6.51 -15.36 13.88
N VAL A 58 -6.48 -14.74 12.69
CA VAL A 58 -6.08 -13.34 12.51
C VAL A 58 -7.14 -12.39 13.10
N GLU A 59 -8.42 -12.63 12.84
CA GLU A 59 -9.52 -11.83 13.40
C GLU A 59 -9.49 -11.81 14.94
N ASP A 60 -9.32 -12.98 15.58
CA ASP A 60 -9.20 -13.10 17.03
C ASP A 60 -7.93 -12.39 17.55
N HIS A 61 -6.86 -12.34 16.77
CA HIS A 61 -5.64 -11.61 17.10
C HIS A 61 -5.90 -10.11 17.15
N LEU A 62 -6.53 -9.54 16.10
CA LEU A 62 -6.91 -8.12 16.08
C LEU A 62 -7.81 -7.76 17.27
N LYS A 63 -8.82 -8.59 17.57
CA LYS A 63 -9.72 -8.39 18.72
C LYS A 63 -8.97 -8.36 20.05
N ARG A 64 -8.00 -9.27 20.27
CA ARG A 64 -7.19 -9.29 21.52
C ARG A 64 -6.31 -8.07 21.67
N LEU A 65 -5.82 -7.50 20.57
CA LEU A 65 -5.00 -6.30 20.56
C LEU A 65 -5.82 -5.00 20.56
N GLY A 66 -7.14 -5.09 20.43
CA GLY A 66 -8.01 -3.92 20.30
C GLY A 66 -7.78 -3.14 19.00
N ILE A 67 -7.29 -3.81 17.94
CA ILE A 67 -7.04 -3.20 16.64
C ILE A 67 -8.31 -3.28 15.79
N PRO A 68 -8.95 -2.15 15.44
CA PRO A 68 -10.13 -2.15 14.60
C PRO A 68 -9.80 -2.53 13.16
N GLY A 69 -10.53 -3.49 12.62
CA GLY A 69 -10.31 -3.95 11.25
C GLY A 69 -11.10 -5.20 10.90
N LYS A 70 -11.21 -5.45 9.60
CA LYS A 70 -11.88 -6.61 9.00
C LYS A 70 -10.84 -7.56 8.42
N VAL A 71 -11.06 -8.85 8.55
CA VAL A 71 -10.18 -9.88 7.97
C VAL A 71 -10.94 -10.63 6.90
N GLU A 72 -10.44 -10.57 5.67
CA GLU A 72 -10.98 -11.26 4.51
C GLU A 72 -10.07 -12.40 4.08
N LEU A 73 -10.67 -13.42 3.45
CA LEU A 73 -9.90 -14.47 2.78
C LEU A 73 -9.23 -13.88 1.54
N SER A 74 -7.95 -14.18 1.35
CA SER A 74 -7.27 -13.84 0.10
C SER A 74 -7.47 -14.95 -0.93
N LYS A 75 -7.19 -14.67 -2.22
CA LYS A 75 -7.16 -15.69 -3.27
C LYS A 75 -6.03 -16.70 -3.05
N LEU A 76 -5.00 -16.33 -2.31
CA LEU A 76 -3.92 -17.24 -1.91
C LEU A 76 -4.43 -18.14 -0.77
N PHE A 77 -4.36 -19.46 -0.98
CA PHE A 77 -4.76 -20.43 0.05
C PHE A 77 -3.93 -20.21 1.35
N GLY A 78 -4.63 -20.11 2.49
CA GLY A 78 -4.02 -19.82 3.79
C GLY A 78 -3.65 -18.35 4.01
N GLY A 79 -3.77 -17.49 3.00
CA GLY A 79 -3.58 -16.06 3.10
C GLY A 79 -4.83 -15.34 3.63
N SER A 80 -4.63 -14.21 4.28
CA SER A 80 -5.71 -13.31 4.73
C SER A 80 -5.31 -11.87 4.41
N ARG A 81 -6.30 -11.05 4.03
CA ARG A 81 -6.15 -9.60 3.90
C ARG A 81 -6.76 -8.95 5.14
N VAL A 82 -6.00 -8.10 5.78
CA VAL A 82 -6.50 -7.24 6.85
C VAL A 82 -6.80 -5.87 6.27
N ILE A 83 -8.03 -5.41 6.46
CA ILE A 83 -8.49 -4.07 6.12
C ILE A 83 -8.65 -3.34 7.45
N TYR A 84 -7.73 -2.42 7.74
CA TYR A 84 -7.77 -1.63 8.95
C TYR A 84 -8.80 -0.50 8.80
N GLU A 85 -9.55 -0.23 9.86
CA GLU A 85 -10.45 0.93 9.88
C GLU A 85 -9.67 2.23 9.97
N THR A 86 -10.27 3.30 9.46
CA THR A 86 -9.73 4.66 9.51
C THR A 86 -10.61 5.53 10.43
N PRO A 87 -10.54 5.32 11.76
CA PRO A 87 -11.39 6.04 12.70
C PRO A 87 -11.17 7.54 12.62
N GLY A 88 -12.24 8.32 12.77
CA GLY A 88 -12.19 9.77 12.72
C GLY A 88 -12.12 10.34 11.31
N ASN A 89 -12.01 9.51 10.28
CA ASN A 89 -11.94 9.95 8.88
C ASN A 89 -10.95 11.12 8.68
N PRO A 90 -9.65 10.96 9.04
CA PRO A 90 -8.68 12.06 9.04
C PRO A 90 -8.45 12.62 7.63
N LEU A 91 -8.11 13.89 7.53
CA LEU A 91 -7.78 14.53 6.25
C LEU A 91 -6.45 13.99 5.71
N VAL A 92 -6.45 13.60 4.43
CA VAL A 92 -5.23 13.22 3.69
C VAL A 92 -4.88 14.32 2.71
N SER A 93 -3.71 14.92 2.85
CA SER A 93 -3.18 15.90 1.90
C SER A 93 -2.35 15.19 0.83
N ILE A 94 -2.76 15.30 -0.42
CA ILE A 94 -2.11 14.70 -1.58
C ILE A 94 -1.25 15.78 -2.24
N VAL A 95 0.06 15.61 -2.23
CA VAL A 95 1.03 16.54 -2.81
C VAL A 95 1.50 16.02 -4.16
N ILE A 96 1.28 16.81 -5.21
CA ILE A 96 1.59 16.45 -6.60
C ILE A 96 2.51 17.51 -7.20
N PRO A 97 3.83 17.27 -7.29
CA PRO A 97 4.71 18.10 -8.10
C PRO A 97 4.32 18.05 -9.58
N ASN A 98 4.21 19.20 -10.23
CA ASN A 98 3.88 19.26 -11.66
C ASN A 98 4.71 20.29 -12.41
N LYS A 99 5.04 19.97 -13.65
CA LYS A 99 5.58 20.91 -14.63
C LYS A 99 5.04 20.53 -16.00
N ASP A 100 4.20 21.42 -16.58
CA ASP A 100 3.51 21.15 -17.84
C ASP A 100 2.75 19.80 -17.78
N HIS A 101 2.73 18.95 -18.83
CA HIS A 101 2.12 17.59 -18.83
C HIS A 101 0.68 17.53 -18.28
N ILE A 102 -0.18 18.43 -18.79
CA ILE A 102 -1.56 18.57 -18.29
C ILE A 102 -2.41 17.32 -18.50
N ASP A 103 -2.18 16.56 -19.57
CA ASP A 103 -2.95 15.34 -19.88
C ASP A 103 -2.75 14.26 -18.81
N ASP A 104 -1.52 14.12 -18.32
CA ASP A 104 -1.21 13.16 -17.26
C ASP A 104 -1.73 13.67 -15.92
N LEU A 105 -1.51 14.95 -15.62
CA LEU A 105 -2.03 15.57 -14.40
C LEU A 105 -3.56 15.51 -14.32
N ASP A 106 -4.28 15.74 -15.41
CA ASP A 106 -5.74 15.67 -15.44
C ASP A 106 -6.25 14.26 -15.12
N LYS A 107 -5.65 13.23 -15.73
CA LYS A 107 -5.96 11.83 -15.39
C LYS A 107 -5.69 11.53 -13.92
N CYS A 108 -4.55 11.96 -13.41
CA CYS A 108 -4.16 11.79 -12.01
C CYS A 108 -5.20 12.41 -11.09
N VAL A 109 -5.48 13.71 -11.23
CA VAL A 109 -6.41 14.43 -10.35
C VAL A 109 -7.83 13.88 -10.48
N ARG A 110 -8.34 13.65 -11.69
CA ARG A 110 -9.70 13.10 -11.86
C ARG A 110 -9.83 11.70 -11.30
N SER A 111 -8.80 10.86 -11.36
CA SER A 111 -8.85 9.53 -10.77
C SER A 111 -8.99 9.58 -9.24
N LEU A 112 -8.41 10.57 -8.56
CA LEU A 112 -8.56 10.79 -7.12
C LEU A 112 -10.00 11.11 -6.71
N PHE A 113 -10.76 11.82 -7.53
CA PHE A 113 -12.15 12.18 -7.22
C PHE A 113 -13.16 11.17 -7.73
N ASN A 114 -12.91 10.55 -8.90
CA ASN A 114 -13.86 9.67 -9.57
C ASN A 114 -13.74 8.21 -9.16
N VAL A 115 -12.53 7.71 -8.94
CA VAL A 115 -12.27 6.29 -8.62
C VAL A 115 -12.16 6.08 -7.12
N ASN A 116 -11.40 6.93 -6.42
CA ASN A 116 -11.15 6.78 -4.99
C ASN A 116 -12.42 6.95 -4.14
N THR A 117 -12.64 6.04 -3.20
CA THR A 117 -13.78 6.05 -2.27
C THR A 117 -13.56 6.89 -1.01
N TYR A 118 -12.31 7.10 -0.61
CA TYR A 118 -11.97 7.95 0.53
C TYR A 118 -12.13 9.43 0.15
N LYS A 119 -13.09 10.13 0.75
CA LYS A 119 -13.49 11.48 0.30
C LYS A 119 -12.86 12.63 1.08
N ASN A 120 -12.32 12.40 2.27
CA ASN A 120 -11.70 13.47 3.06
C ASN A 120 -10.24 13.69 2.63
N ILE A 121 -10.08 14.27 1.45
CA ILE A 121 -8.79 14.57 0.82
C ILE A 121 -8.70 16.04 0.45
N GLU A 122 -7.49 16.61 0.45
CA GLU A 122 -7.14 17.81 -0.29
C GLU A 122 -6.02 17.49 -1.28
N VAL A 123 -6.00 18.14 -2.42
CA VAL A 123 -4.98 17.98 -3.46
C VAL A 123 -4.18 19.28 -3.59
N ILE A 124 -2.87 19.19 -3.43
CA ILE A 124 -1.93 20.29 -3.50
C ILE A 124 -1.03 20.06 -4.71
N ILE A 125 -1.32 20.73 -5.81
CA ILE A 125 -0.47 20.72 -6.99
C ILE A 125 0.66 21.73 -6.75
N VAL A 126 1.92 21.28 -6.79
CA VAL A 126 3.07 22.14 -6.66
C VAL A 126 3.64 22.41 -8.05
N GLU A 127 3.30 23.58 -8.58
CA GLU A 127 3.75 24.06 -9.89
C GLU A 127 5.25 24.35 -9.88
N ASN A 128 5.99 23.72 -10.79
CA ASN A 128 7.44 23.78 -10.87
C ASN A 128 7.93 24.39 -12.18
N ASN A 129 7.74 25.70 -12.35
CA ASN A 129 8.25 26.48 -13.50
C ASN A 129 7.77 25.94 -14.86
N SER A 130 6.46 25.70 -15.01
CA SER A 130 5.81 25.41 -16.27
C SER A 130 5.97 26.56 -17.27
N THR A 131 6.00 26.25 -18.54
CA THR A 131 6.21 27.23 -19.62
C THR A 131 5.02 27.34 -20.56
N GLN A 132 4.11 26.37 -20.53
CA GLN A 132 2.95 26.32 -21.41
C GLN A 132 1.80 27.12 -20.79
N LYS A 133 1.17 27.98 -21.58
CA LYS A 133 0.02 28.79 -21.15
C LYS A 133 -1.17 27.91 -20.75
N GLU A 134 -1.37 26.83 -21.47
CA GLU A 134 -2.43 25.84 -21.28
C GLU A 134 -2.37 25.22 -19.86
N THR A 135 -1.16 25.07 -19.31
CA THR A 135 -0.96 24.56 -17.94
C THR A 135 -1.62 25.47 -16.90
N PHE A 136 -1.46 26.79 -17.02
CA PHE A 136 -2.03 27.77 -16.11
C PHE A 136 -3.56 27.88 -16.29
N GLU A 137 -4.04 27.80 -17.53
CA GLU A 137 -5.49 27.75 -17.83
C GLU A 137 -6.14 26.50 -17.22
N TYR A 138 -5.43 25.36 -17.27
CA TYR A 138 -5.86 24.13 -16.62
C TYR A 138 -5.91 24.29 -15.09
N TYR A 139 -4.90 24.89 -14.46
CA TYR A 139 -4.91 25.14 -13.02
C TYR A 139 -6.09 26.01 -12.58
N ASP A 140 -6.43 27.03 -13.34
CA ASP A 140 -7.60 27.87 -13.06
C ASP A 140 -8.91 27.09 -13.21
N SER A 141 -8.97 26.15 -14.16
CA SER A 141 -10.14 25.33 -14.42
C SER A 141 -10.35 24.28 -13.31
N ILE A 142 -9.31 23.51 -12.98
CA ILE A 142 -9.40 22.40 -12.04
C ILE A 142 -9.71 22.87 -10.61
N GLN A 143 -9.19 24.04 -10.20
CA GLN A 143 -9.50 24.65 -8.90
C GLN A 143 -10.95 25.16 -8.81
N LYS A 144 -11.58 25.49 -9.92
CA LYS A 144 -13.01 25.86 -9.97
C LYS A 144 -13.91 24.64 -9.95
N GLU A 145 -13.46 23.55 -10.57
CA GLU A 145 -14.19 22.29 -10.62
C GLU A 145 -14.17 21.55 -9.26
N TYR A 146 -13.02 21.54 -8.59
CA TYR A 146 -12.83 20.87 -7.30
C TYR A 146 -12.33 21.85 -6.23
N SER A 147 -13.16 22.16 -5.26
CA SER A 147 -12.85 23.10 -4.15
C SER A 147 -11.67 22.65 -3.27
N ASP A 148 -11.41 21.35 -3.26
CA ASP A 148 -10.35 20.70 -2.48
C ASP A 148 -9.01 20.64 -3.23
N VAL A 149 -8.94 21.19 -4.45
CA VAL A 149 -7.71 21.34 -5.23
C VAL A 149 -7.16 22.75 -5.09
N ARG A 150 -5.87 22.87 -4.81
CA ARG A 150 -5.16 24.16 -4.82
C ARG A 150 -3.79 24.04 -5.46
N VAL A 151 -3.33 25.11 -6.07
CA VAL A 151 -2.02 25.20 -6.75
C VAL A 151 -1.09 26.10 -5.99
N LEU A 152 0.11 25.62 -5.73
CA LEU A 152 1.19 26.37 -5.07
C LEU A 152 2.34 26.58 -6.05
N MET A 153 2.85 27.82 -6.09
CA MET A 153 3.92 28.19 -7.03
C MET A 153 5.31 27.99 -6.42
N TRP A 154 6.06 27.00 -6.88
CA TRP A 154 7.46 26.81 -6.55
C TRP A 154 8.35 27.69 -7.46
N LYS A 155 9.05 28.67 -6.90
CA LYS A 155 9.82 29.66 -7.65
C LYS A 155 11.32 29.37 -7.78
N SER A 156 11.78 28.28 -7.20
CA SER A 156 13.20 27.88 -7.25
C SER A 156 13.45 26.84 -8.35
N GLY A 157 14.72 26.48 -8.56
CA GLY A 157 15.09 25.41 -9.48
C GLY A 157 14.51 24.05 -9.09
N PHE A 158 14.56 23.08 -10.01
CA PHE A 158 14.06 21.74 -9.76
C PHE A 158 14.86 21.05 -8.65
N ASN A 159 14.15 20.63 -7.62
CA ASN A 159 14.63 19.73 -6.58
C ASN A 159 13.41 18.98 -6.03
N TYR A 160 13.29 17.70 -6.37
CA TYR A 160 12.13 16.87 -6.03
C TYR A 160 11.80 16.91 -4.52
N SER A 161 12.82 16.70 -3.67
CA SER A 161 12.62 16.70 -2.22
C SER A 161 12.18 18.07 -1.70
N ALA A 162 12.78 19.15 -2.21
CA ALA A 162 12.42 20.51 -1.77
C ALA A 162 11.01 20.91 -2.22
N ILE A 163 10.60 20.51 -3.41
CA ILE A 163 9.24 20.76 -3.94
C ILE A 163 8.20 20.01 -3.09
N ASN A 164 8.43 18.73 -2.80
CA ASN A 164 7.53 17.97 -1.93
C ASN A 164 7.50 18.55 -0.51
N ASN A 165 8.64 18.91 0.08
CA ASN A 165 8.69 19.53 1.40
C ASN A 165 7.96 20.87 1.43
N PHE A 166 7.99 21.63 0.33
CA PHE A 166 7.23 22.87 0.22
C PHE A 166 5.73 22.60 0.22
N GLY A 167 5.25 21.63 -0.57
CA GLY A 167 3.84 21.22 -0.58
C GLY A 167 3.37 20.70 0.79
N VAL A 168 4.19 19.87 1.43
CA VAL A 168 3.89 19.30 2.76
C VAL A 168 3.76 20.39 3.84
N LYS A 169 4.54 21.45 3.80
CA LYS A 169 4.41 22.59 4.75
C LYS A 169 3.08 23.32 4.67
N GLU A 170 2.45 23.28 3.51
CA GLU A 170 1.17 23.92 3.24
C GLU A 170 -0.01 22.94 3.43
N ALA A 171 0.27 21.67 3.69
CA ALA A 171 -0.73 20.63 3.90
C ALA A 171 -1.49 20.87 5.22
N LYS A 172 -2.78 20.55 5.22
CA LYS A 172 -3.67 20.67 6.38
C LYS A 172 -4.01 19.33 7.00
N GLY A 173 -3.77 18.23 6.27
CA GLY A 173 -4.07 16.87 6.72
C GLY A 173 -3.03 16.33 7.68
N ASP A 174 -3.48 15.43 8.55
CA ASP A 174 -2.61 14.70 9.47
C ASP A 174 -1.77 13.63 8.75
N TYR A 175 -2.21 13.23 7.56
CA TYR A 175 -1.55 12.25 6.71
C TYR A 175 -1.24 12.85 5.35
N ILE A 176 -0.05 12.50 4.84
CA ILE A 176 0.46 13.03 3.57
C ILE A 176 0.59 11.88 2.58
N LEU A 177 0.06 12.06 1.38
CA LEU A 177 0.33 11.21 0.23
C LEU A 177 1.19 12.00 -0.77
N LEU A 178 2.41 11.56 -1.00
CA LEU A 178 3.24 12.07 -2.10
C LEU A 178 2.86 11.29 -3.36
N LEU A 179 2.47 11.97 -4.41
CA LEU A 179 1.98 11.34 -5.63
C LEU A 179 2.60 12.02 -6.86
N ASN A 180 3.08 11.22 -7.81
CA ASN A 180 3.55 11.76 -9.08
C ASN A 180 2.36 12.14 -9.97
N ASN A 181 2.55 13.13 -10.84
CA ASN A 181 1.51 13.65 -11.74
C ASN A 181 1.11 12.68 -12.87
N ASP A 182 1.91 11.66 -13.13
CA ASP A 182 1.70 10.61 -14.15
C ASP A 182 1.10 9.31 -13.58
N THR A 183 0.53 9.39 -12.38
CA THR A 183 -0.08 8.25 -11.68
C THR A 183 -1.60 8.30 -11.80
N GLU A 184 -2.23 7.16 -12.05
CA GLU A 184 -3.70 7.03 -12.10
C GLU A 184 -4.18 6.05 -11.02
N MET A 185 -5.19 6.44 -10.26
CA MET A 185 -5.82 5.60 -9.26
C MET A 185 -6.72 4.57 -9.96
N ILE A 186 -6.39 3.28 -9.84
CA ILE A 186 -7.13 2.19 -10.49
C ILE A 186 -7.98 1.35 -9.51
N ALA A 187 -7.67 1.40 -8.22
CA ALA A 187 -8.42 0.69 -7.19
C ALA A 187 -9.10 1.67 -6.24
N PRO A 188 -10.42 1.52 -6.01
CA PRO A 188 -11.21 2.52 -5.26
C PRO A 188 -10.79 2.67 -3.79
N ASP A 189 -10.27 1.61 -3.18
CA ASP A 189 -9.94 1.60 -1.76
C ASP A 189 -8.45 1.87 -1.47
N SER A 190 -7.66 2.28 -2.48
CA SER A 190 -6.20 2.44 -2.33
C SER A 190 -5.81 3.40 -1.21
N ILE A 191 -6.46 4.57 -1.12
CA ILE A 191 -6.14 5.56 -0.08
C ILE A 191 -6.57 5.05 1.30
N SER A 192 -7.79 4.52 1.45
CA SER A 192 -8.26 3.99 2.73
C SER A 192 -7.44 2.80 3.21
N ASP A 193 -7.02 1.90 2.33
CA ASP A 193 -6.15 0.78 2.67
C ASP A 193 -4.78 1.27 3.18
N MET A 194 -4.11 2.15 2.42
CA MET A 194 -2.82 2.69 2.83
C MET A 194 -2.92 3.48 4.13
N LEU A 195 -3.96 4.29 4.28
CA LEU A 195 -4.22 5.07 5.48
C LEU A 195 -4.44 4.18 6.70
N GLY A 196 -5.25 3.12 6.56
CA GLY A 196 -5.49 2.16 7.63
C GLY A 196 -4.21 1.49 8.15
N TYR A 197 -3.25 1.17 7.28
CA TYR A 197 -1.92 0.73 7.69
C TYR A 197 -1.12 1.87 8.34
N CYS A 198 -1.13 3.07 7.76
CA CYS A 198 -0.34 4.21 8.23
C CYS A 198 -0.78 4.73 9.60
N MET A 199 -2.05 4.54 9.96
CA MET A 199 -2.59 4.92 11.28
C MET A 199 -2.12 4.01 12.42
N ARG A 200 -1.48 2.90 12.13
CA ARG A 200 -0.90 2.04 13.15
C ARG A 200 0.33 2.69 13.78
N PRO A 201 0.51 2.60 15.11
CA PRO A 201 1.61 3.27 15.81
C PRO A 201 3.00 2.71 15.48
N ASP A 202 3.05 1.51 14.88
CA ASP A 202 4.27 0.82 14.46
C ASP A 202 4.61 1.03 12.98
N VAL A 203 3.79 1.80 12.23
CA VAL A 203 3.97 2.05 10.80
C VAL A 203 4.25 3.53 10.55
N GLY A 204 5.38 3.83 9.94
CA GLY A 204 5.76 5.20 9.61
C GLY A 204 5.47 5.61 8.16
N ILE A 205 5.57 4.67 7.22
CA ILE A 205 5.39 4.91 5.79
C ILE A 205 4.72 3.69 5.16
N VAL A 206 3.81 3.94 4.21
CA VAL A 206 3.16 2.91 3.39
C VAL A 206 3.31 3.28 1.92
N GLY A 207 3.70 2.32 1.08
CA GLY A 207 3.76 2.48 -0.37
C GLY A 207 2.74 1.60 -1.08
N ALA A 208 2.14 2.12 -2.13
CA ALA A 208 1.25 1.35 -2.99
C ALA A 208 2.02 0.38 -3.89
N LYS A 209 1.36 -0.69 -4.33
CA LYS A 209 1.81 -1.47 -5.48
C LYS A 209 1.48 -0.69 -6.74
N LEU A 210 2.50 -0.33 -7.53
CA LEU A 210 2.35 0.41 -8.77
C LEU A 210 2.49 -0.54 -9.96
N LEU A 211 1.66 -0.31 -10.98
CA LEU A 211 1.64 -1.10 -12.20
C LEU A 211 1.99 -0.22 -13.41
N TYR A 212 2.67 -0.81 -14.39
CA TYR A 212 2.75 -0.24 -15.71
C TYR A 212 1.42 -0.39 -16.47
N PRO A 213 1.17 0.39 -17.53
CA PRO A 213 -0.05 0.29 -18.32
C PRO A 213 -0.31 -1.10 -18.94
N ASP A 214 0.72 -1.92 -19.11
CA ASP A 214 0.60 -3.30 -19.59
C ASP A 214 0.20 -4.32 -18.50
N GLY A 215 0.00 -3.86 -17.25
CA GLY A 215 -0.38 -4.68 -16.11
C GLY A 215 0.78 -5.37 -15.40
N THR A 216 2.02 -5.08 -15.77
CA THR A 216 3.20 -5.56 -15.04
C THR A 216 3.52 -4.65 -13.84
N ILE A 217 4.23 -5.20 -12.86
CA ILE A 217 4.61 -4.47 -11.65
C ILE A 217 5.72 -3.47 -11.97
N GLN A 218 5.48 -2.20 -11.68
CA GLN A 218 6.49 -1.15 -11.64
C GLN A 218 7.17 -1.10 -10.28
N HIS A 219 6.38 -1.12 -9.21
CA HIS A 219 6.84 -1.06 -7.82
C HIS A 219 6.00 -1.97 -6.91
N ALA A 220 6.68 -2.75 -6.08
CA ALA A 220 6.06 -3.51 -4.99
C ALA A 220 7.02 -3.62 -3.80
N GLY A 221 7.66 -2.49 -3.45
CA GLY A 221 8.69 -2.38 -2.41
C GLY A 221 10.09 -2.24 -2.96
N VAL A 222 10.97 -1.67 -2.15
CA VAL A 222 12.40 -1.46 -2.47
C VAL A 222 13.26 -2.32 -1.56
N ILE A 223 14.24 -2.99 -2.15
CA ILE A 223 15.26 -3.78 -1.43
C ILE A 223 16.59 -3.05 -1.54
N ILE A 224 17.14 -2.62 -0.40
CA ILE A 224 18.45 -2.02 -0.32
C ILE A 224 19.53 -3.08 -0.61
N GLY A 225 20.47 -2.73 -1.47
CA GLY A 225 21.53 -3.63 -1.95
C GLY A 225 21.18 -4.40 -3.24
N LEU A 226 19.93 -4.43 -3.65
CA LEU A 226 19.55 -5.05 -4.91
C LEU A 226 20.02 -4.20 -6.11
N GLY A 227 20.76 -4.80 -7.05
CA GLY A 227 21.32 -4.11 -8.21
C GLY A 227 22.43 -3.10 -7.90
N GLY A 228 22.99 -3.16 -6.68
CA GLY A 228 24.08 -2.28 -6.21
C GLY A 228 23.64 -1.41 -5.03
N ILE A 229 22.82 -0.38 -5.23
CA ILE A 229 22.38 0.53 -4.16
C ILE A 229 21.00 0.12 -3.63
N ALA A 230 20.01 0.06 -4.49
CA ALA A 230 18.63 -0.34 -4.19
C ALA A 230 17.88 -0.69 -5.48
N GLY A 231 16.93 -1.59 -5.42
CA GLY A 231 16.13 -1.98 -6.57
C GLY A 231 14.68 -2.29 -6.19
N HIS A 232 13.79 -2.13 -7.17
CA HIS A 232 12.39 -2.47 -7.00
C HIS A 232 12.20 -3.99 -7.00
N ALA A 233 11.46 -4.47 -6.00
CA ALA A 233 11.07 -5.87 -5.94
C ALA A 233 10.02 -6.17 -7.03
N PHE A 234 10.20 -7.31 -7.70
CA PHE A 234 9.25 -7.87 -8.66
C PHE A 234 8.96 -7.01 -9.91
N ILE A 235 9.82 -6.04 -10.24
CA ILE A 235 9.65 -5.22 -11.45
C ILE A 235 9.48 -6.11 -12.70
N GLY A 236 8.49 -5.79 -13.55
CA GLY A 236 8.17 -6.53 -14.77
C GLY A 236 7.40 -7.86 -14.56
N LEU A 237 7.13 -8.26 -13.30
CA LEU A 237 6.28 -9.42 -13.02
C LEU A 237 4.81 -9.05 -13.29
N ASP A 238 4.03 -9.97 -13.89
CA ASP A 238 2.58 -9.77 -14.01
C ASP A 238 1.92 -9.56 -12.65
N ALA A 239 1.01 -8.58 -12.56
CA ALA A 239 0.38 -8.17 -11.30
C ALA A 239 -0.38 -9.28 -10.57
N ASN A 240 -0.82 -10.33 -11.30
CA ASN A 240 -1.56 -11.45 -10.74
C ASN A 240 -0.65 -12.59 -10.26
N GLN A 241 0.64 -12.54 -10.54
CA GLN A 241 1.58 -13.54 -10.06
C GLN A 241 1.95 -13.32 -8.60
N TYR A 242 2.14 -14.42 -7.88
CA TYR A 242 2.44 -14.36 -6.44
C TYR A 242 3.88 -13.95 -6.12
N GLY A 243 4.82 -14.17 -7.04
CA GLY A 243 6.24 -13.94 -6.82
C GLY A 243 6.85 -14.85 -5.75
N TYR A 244 8.09 -14.58 -5.39
CA TYR A 244 8.79 -15.36 -4.36
C TYR A 244 8.07 -15.26 -3.00
N MET A 245 7.71 -16.42 -2.43
CA MET A 245 6.99 -16.55 -1.15
C MET A 245 5.69 -15.72 -1.10
N SER A 246 5.03 -15.55 -2.23
CA SER A 246 3.80 -14.74 -2.40
C SER A 246 3.94 -13.26 -2.06
N ARG A 247 5.15 -12.73 -1.96
CA ARG A 247 5.42 -11.35 -1.54
C ARG A 247 5.03 -10.30 -2.58
N ALA A 248 4.89 -10.69 -3.86
CA ALA A 248 4.35 -9.79 -4.89
C ALA A 248 2.83 -9.60 -4.77
N TYR A 249 2.15 -10.45 -4.00
CA TYR A 249 0.71 -10.47 -3.85
C TYR A 249 0.23 -9.99 -2.47
N LEU A 250 0.97 -10.28 -1.43
CA LEU A 250 0.63 -9.92 -0.05
C LEU A 250 1.30 -8.61 0.37
N SER A 251 0.62 -7.84 1.21
CA SER A 251 1.27 -6.72 1.92
C SER A 251 2.46 -7.23 2.71
N SER A 252 3.58 -6.56 2.61
CA SER A 252 4.86 -7.02 3.19
C SER A 252 5.71 -5.84 3.64
N ASP A 253 6.56 -6.08 4.62
CA ASP A 253 7.57 -5.11 5.04
C ASP A 253 8.74 -5.11 4.05
N TYR A 254 9.18 -3.93 3.68
CA TYR A 254 10.31 -3.69 2.80
C TYR A 254 11.29 -2.69 3.41
N SER A 255 12.50 -2.64 2.85
CA SER A 255 13.53 -1.69 3.32
C SER A 255 13.16 -0.24 3.06
N ALA A 256 12.41 0.02 1.97
CA ALA A 256 11.88 1.32 1.61
C ALA A 256 10.69 1.16 0.66
N VAL A 257 9.96 2.24 0.48
CA VAL A 257 8.91 2.41 -0.54
C VAL A 257 9.16 3.71 -1.29
N THR A 258 8.60 3.84 -2.47
CA THR A 258 8.70 5.06 -3.30
C THR A 258 7.34 5.38 -3.92
N ALA A 259 7.21 6.62 -4.37
CA ALA A 259 6.12 7.08 -5.22
C ALA A 259 6.48 6.91 -6.69
#